data_e395ef2424207bfb828945ef40d40627
#
_entry.id   e395ef2424207bfb828945ef40d40627
#
_cell.length_a   1.000
_cell.length_b   1.000
_cell.length_c   1.000
_cell.angle_alpha   90.00
_cell.angle_beta   90.00
_cell.angle_gamma   90.00
#
_symmetry.space_group_name_H-M   'P 1'
#
loop_
_entity.id
_entity.type
_entity.pdbx_description
1 polymer ?
#
loop_
_entity_poly.entity_id
_entity_poly.type
_entity_poly.pdbx_seq_one_letter_code
_entity_poly.pdbx_strand_id
1 'polypeptide(L)'
;MLFRSVTFWGTRGSIPTPGPHTARYGGNTPCVAVEDAAGRLVILDGGTGIRALGLKLVERQNGAVQAEILLSHAHWDHIQGLPHFKPFFAPGNAVRIWGSRQGTTSLEAILRQQMDPSVFPIPLDALSAKLTVQQVEPGEFTVGAFRVRAMRLRHPGTTLGYRLTPVVGGPSMAYVTDNELGSGGHYDTPASWRKDLVAFLAHVELLIHDAMYTPQELEQHRGWGHSTFQEAVTLAADAGVQRLVLFHHEPEHGDADVDGMLTAARREANARGKPAEVMAAQEGTTLTL
;
A
#
# COMPACT_ATOMS: atom_id res chain seq x y z
N MET A 1 -10.64 19.57 2.50
CA MET A 1 -9.41 19.49 3.30
C MET A 1 -8.38 18.76 2.48
N LEU A 2 -7.16 19.30 2.43
CA LEU A 2 -6.05 18.72 1.66
C LEU A 2 -5.38 17.58 2.45
N PHE A 3 -4.51 16.81 1.79
CA PHE A 3 -3.59 15.93 2.49
C PHE A 3 -2.73 16.75 3.48
N ARG A 4 -2.43 16.15 4.61
CA ARG A 4 -1.44 16.69 5.54
C ARG A 4 -0.12 15.93 5.38
N SER A 5 -0.20 14.62 5.40
CA SER A 5 0.98 13.78 5.36
C SER A 5 0.71 12.38 4.85
N VAL A 6 1.73 11.78 4.25
CA VAL A 6 1.82 10.36 3.90
C VAL A 6 3.05 9.80 4.59
N THR A 7 2.87 8.86 5.52
CA THR A 7 3.95 8.30 6.33
C THR A 7 4.08 6.79 6.09
N PHE A 8 5.29 6.32 5.83
CA PHE A 8 5.60 4.90 5.62
C PHE A 8 5.90 4.22 6.96
N TRP A 9 5.17 3.18 7.29
CA TRP A 9 5.34 2.37 8.50
C TRP A 9 5.85 0.96 8.21
N GLY A 10 5.72 0.51 6.96
CA GLY A 10 6.25 -0.73 6.44
C GLY A 10 6.39 -0.61 4.93
N THR A 11 7.49 -1.08 4.39
CA THR A 11 7.92 -0.87 3.00
C THR A 11 8.37 -2.15 2.29
N ARG A 12 8.53 -3.24 3.05
CA ARG A 12 9.08 -4.51 2.61
C ARG A 12 7.98 -5.41 2.04
N GLY A 13 8.28 -6.16 0.99
CA GLY A 13 7.37 -7.14 0.40
C GLY A 13 7.42 -8.51 1.07
N SER A 14 6.43 -9.31 0.84
CA SER A 14 6.31 -10.73 1.12
C SER A 14 6.45 -11.17 2.59
N ILE A 15 7.54 -10.79 3.27
CA ILE A 15 7.82 -11.19 4.65
C ILE A 15 8.61 -10.10 5.38
N PRO A 16 8.39 -9.89 6.69
CA PRO A 16 9.23 -8.95 7.44
C PRO A 16 10.67 -9.43 7.52
N THR A 17 11.60 -8.54 7.22
CA THR A 17 13.05 -8.81 7.21
C THR A 17 13.81 -7.79 8.08
N PRO A 18 13.60 -7.83 9.41
CA PRO A 18 14.33 -6.94 10.31
C PRO A 18 15.79 -7.37 10.42
N GLY A 19 16.71 -6.41 10.33
CA GLY A 19 18.13 -6.70 10.47
C GLY A 19 19.01 -5.49 10.18
N PRO A 20 20.33 -5.60 10.40
CA PRO A 20 21.27 -4.50 10.18
C PRO A 20 21.35 -4.09 8.69
N HIS A 21 21.07 -5.02 7.77
CA HIS A 21 21.12 -4.75 6.33
C HIS A 21 19.86 -4.08 5.77
N THR A 22 18.78 -4.03 6.54
CA THR A 22 17.49 -3.42 6.17
C THR A 22 17.11 -2.27 7.10
N ALA A 23 18.02 -1.83 7.97
CA ALA A 23 17.72 -0.89 9.05
C ALA A 23 17.35 0.51 8.55
N ARG A 24 17.79 0.92 7.38
CA ARG A 24 17.53 2.24 6.82
C ARG A 24 16.21 2.31 6.09
N TYR A 25 15.95 1.38 5.17
CA TYR A 25 14.68 1.36 4.43
C TYR A 25 13.54 0.70 5.21
N GLY A 26 13.89 -0.13 6.19
CA GLY A 26 12.94 -0.82 7.04
C GLY A 26 12.73 -2.27 6.66
N GLY A 27 12.31 -3.07 7.63
CA GLY A 27 12.03 -4.49 7.49
C GLY A 27 10.57 -4.87 7.72
N ASN A 28 9.68 -3.91 7.99
CA ASN A 28 8.25 -4.19 8.14
C ASN A 28 7.53 -4.27 6.80
N THR A 29 6.49 -5.11 6.75
CA THR A 29 5.66 -5.31 5.57
C THR A 29 4.62 -4.19 5.42
N PRO A 30 3.94 -4.05 4.24
CA PRO A 30 3.27 -2.84 3.80
C PRO A 30 2.31 -2.20 4.79
N CYS A 31 2.57 -0.95 5.11
CA CYS A 31 1.66 -0.09 5.85
C CYS A 31 2.00 1.38 5.58
N VAL A 32 1.05 2.11 5.01
CA VAL A 32 1.19 3.55 4.72
C VAL A 32 0.06 4.31 5.36
N ALA A 33 0.36 5.29 6.20
CA ALA A 33 -0.63 6.14 6.85
C ALA A 33 -0.80 7.46 6.09
N VAL A 34 -2.04 7.81 5.76
CA VAL A 34 -2.44 9.04 5.09
C VAL A 34 -3.29 9.85 6.05
N GLU A 35 -2.81 11.01 6.46
CA GLU A 35 -3.56 11.95 7.30
C GLU A 35 -4.05 13.15 6.47
N ASP A 36 -5.30 13.54 6.66
CA ASP A 36 -5.80 14.81 6.12
C ASP A 36 -5.52 15.98 7.09
N ALA A 37 -5.80 17.22 6.64
CA ALA A 37 -5.57 18.40 7.44
C ALA A 37 -6.41 18.47 8.74
N ALA A 38 -7.45 17.64 8.89
CA ALA A 38 -8.23 17.50 10.13
C ALA A 38 -7.73 16.36 11.03
N GLY A 39 -6.64 15.67 10.63
CA GLY A 39 -6.09 14.54 11.37
C GLY A 39 -6.89 13.24 11.20
N ARG A 40 -7.78 13.14 10.20
CA ARG A 40 -8.47 11.89 9.90
C ARG A 40 -7.51 10.95 9.18
N LEU A 41 -7.54 9.69 9.59
CA LEU A 41 -6.54 8.69 9.21
C LEU A 41 -7.12 7.67 8.22
N VAL A 42 -6.45 7.52 7.10
CA VAL A 42 -6.59 6.39 6.16
C VAL A 42 -5.29 5.61 6.17
N ILE A 43 -5.36 4.31 6.38
CA ILE A 43 -4.22 3.39 6.38
C ILE A 43 -4.32 2.52 5.13
N LEU A 44 -3.25 2.45 4.36
CA LEU A 44 -3.13 1.60 3.19
C LEU A 44 -2.31 0.38 3.59
N ASP A 45 -2.96 -0.77 3.59
CA ASP A 45 -2.53 -2.07 4.08
C ASP A 45 -2.19 -2.17 5.58
N GLY A 46 -2.29 -3.39 6.08
CA GLY A 46 -2.14 -3.76 7.50
C GLY A 46 -1.03 -4.78 7.73
N GLY A 47 0.09 -4.67 7.01
CA GLY A 47 1.29 -5.46 7.26
C GLY A 47 1.90 -5.19 8.63
N THR A 48 3.09 -5.73 8.90
CA THR A 48 3.69 -5.62 10.26
C THR A 48 3.94 -4.19 10.70
N GLY A 49 4.12 -3.25 9.75
CA GLY A 49 4.28 -1.83 10.04
C GLY A 49 3.12 -1.20 10.81
N ILE A 50 1.90 -1.75 10.69
CA ILE A 50 0.71 -1.22 11.38
C ILE A 50 0.83 -1.32 12.90
N ARG A 51 1.66 -2.24 13.41
CA ARG A 51 1.90 -2.37 14.85
C ARG A 51 2.56 -1.10 15.40
N ALA A 52 3.61 -0.60 14.76
CA ALA A 52 4.30 0.62 15.19
C ALA A 52 3.39 1.85 15.06
N LEU A 53 2.62 1.95 13.98
CA LEU A 53 1.59 2.98 13.83
C LEU A 53 0.57 2.93 14.97
N GLY A 54 0.06 1.73 15.30
CA GLY A 54 -0.92 1.54 16.37
C GLY A 54 -0.42 2.00 17.74
N LEU A 55 0.84 1.74 18.09
CA LEU A 55 1.47 2.23 19.30
C LEU A 55 1.54 3.76 19.30
N LYS A 56 1.98 4.36 18.20
CA LYS A 56 2.05 5.82 18.05
C LYS A 56 0.68 6.50 18.18
N LEU A 57 -0.37 5.89 17.63
CA LEU A 57 -1.73 6.41 17.75
C LEU A 57 -2.23 6.40 19.18
N VAL A 58 -1.93 5.36 19.95
CA VAL A 58 -2.29 5.28 21.36
C VAL A 58 -1.49 6.28 22.21
N GLU A 59 -0.21 6.49 21.93
CA GLU A 59 0.63 7.47 22.62
C GLU A 59 0.18 8.93 22.40
N ARG A 60 -0.28 9.24 21.17
CA ARG A 60 -0.74 10.60 20.81
C ARG A 60 -2.09 11.00 21.43
N GLN A 61 -2.76 10.11 22.17
CA GLN A 61 -4.19 10.25 22.46
C GLN A 61 -4.54 11.38 23.43
N ASN A 62 -5.41 12.27 22.87
CA ASN A 62 -6.43 13.02 23.62
C ASN A 62 -7.85 12.58 23.20
N GLY A 63 -8.06 11.33 22.79
CA GLY A 63 -9.38 10.86 22.36
C GLY A 63 -9.37 9.48 21.69
N ALA A 64 -10.56 9.04 21.25
CA ALA A 64 -10.73 7.76 20.57
C ALA A 64 -10.13 7.78 19.13
N VAL A 65 -9.45 6.72 18.75
CA VAL A 65 -8.93 6.53 17.39
C VAL A 65 -10.07 6.24 16.44
N GLN A 66 -10.14 7.03 15.37
CA GLN A 66 -11.01 6.79 14.22
C GLN A 66 -10.11 6.52 13.01
N ALA A 67 -10.17 5.31 12.43
CA ALA A 67 -9.33 4.94 11.31
C ALA A 67 -10.09 4.18 10.23
N GLU A 68 -9.70 4.41 8.98
CA GLU A 68 -10.14 3.68 7.80
C GLU A 68 -8.94 2.91 7.26
N ILE A 69 -9.03 1.59 7.10
CA ILE A 69 -7.97 0.75 6.55
C ILE A 69 -8.40 0.27 5.17
N LEU A 70 -7.65 0.60 4.14
CA LEU A 70 -7.87 0.14 2.78
C LEU A 70 -6.86 -0.97 2.48
N LEU A 71 -7.32 -2.21 2.36
CA LEU A 71 -6.48 -3.34 2.00
C LEU A 71 -6.41 -3.48 0.47
N SER A 72 -5.21 -3.49 -0.07
CA SER A 72 -4.98 -3.79 -1.49
C SER A 72 -5.45 -5.20 -1.82
N HIS A 73 -5.08 -6.16 -1.01
CA HIS A 73 -5.50 -7.56 -1.06
C HIS A 73 -5.21 -8.25 0.29
N ALA A 74 -5.43 -9.57 0.35
CA ALA A 74 -5.36 -10.30 1.61
C ALA A 74 -4.18 -11.30 1.68
N HIS A 75 -3.07 -11.06 0.94
CA HIS A 75 -1.85 -11.81 1.19
C HIS A 75 -1.29 -11.46 2.58
N TRP A 76 -0.52 -12.38 3.13
CA TRP A 76 -0.08 -12.31 4.54
C TRP A 76 0.63 -11.02 4.88
N ASP A 77 1.53 -10.58 4.06
CA ASP A 77 2.33 -9.38 4.27
C ASP A 77 1.50 -8.08 4.30
N HIS A 78 0.28 -8.10 3.74
CA HIS A 78 -0.65 -6.96 3.77
C HIS A 78 -1.65 -6.98 4.93
N ILE A 79 -1.77 -8.10 5.64
CA ILE A 79 -2.74 -8.25 6.74
C ILE A 79 -2.12 -8.73 8.05
N GLN A 80 -0.91 -9.30 8.05
CA GLN A 80 -0.36 -10.00 9.21
C GLN A 80 -0.16 -9.13 10.46
N GLY A 81 -0.09 -7.82 10.31
CA GLY A 81 0.01 -6.88 11.44
C GLY A 81 -1.32 -6.54 12.09
N LEU A 82 -2.46 -6.78 11.42
CA LEU A 82 -3.79 -6.41 11.92
C LEU A 82 -4.09 -6.97 13.32
N PRO A 83 -3.81 -8.25 13.64
CA PRO A 83 -4.04 -8.79 14.98
C PRO A 83 -3.26 -8.06 16.09
N HIS A 84 -2.22 -7.30 15.73
CA HIS A 84 -1.39 -6.54 16.65
C HIS A 84 -1.64 -5.01 16.59
N PHE A 85 -2.66 -4.56 15.87
CA PHE A 85 -3.03 -3.15 15.79
C PHE A 85 -3.65 -2.68 17.11
N LYS A 86 -2.85 -2.01 17.92
CA LYS A 86 -3.21 -1.64 19.29
C LYS A 86 -4.58 -0.97 19.45
N PRO A 87 -5.02 -0.07 18.54
CA PRO A 87 -6.35 0.54 18.60
C PRO A 87 -7.54 -0.43 18.61
N PHE A 88 -7.40 -1.66 18.10
CA PHE A 88 -8.46 -2.68 18.15
C PHE A 88 -8.86 -3.10 19.57
N PHE A 89 -7.96 -2.94 20.52
CA PHE A 89 -8.12 -3.41 21.90
C PHE A 89 -8.55 -2.32 22.88
N ALA A 90 -8.88 -1.12 22.40
CA ALA A 90 -9.29 -0.01 23.24
C ALA A 90 -10.77 0.34 22.99
N PRO A 91 -11.63 0.34 24.04
CA PRO A 91 -13.01 0.78 23.94
C PRO A 91 -13.10 2.23 23.44
N GLY A 92 -14.16 2.55 22.71
CA GLY A 92 -14.39 3.89 22.14
C GLY A 92 -13.71 4.13 20.81
N ASN A 93 -12.73 3.32 20.43
CA ASN A 93 -12.14 3.37 19.08
C ASN A 93 -13.13 2.83 18.03
N ALA A 94 -13.03 3.35 16.80
CA ALA A 94 -13.77 2.81 15.68
C ALA A 94 -12.83 2.65 14.46
N VAL A 95 -12.82 1.45 13.91
CA VAL A 95 -12.02 1.13 12.74
C VAL A 95 -12.88 0.49 11.68
N ARG A 96 -12.77 0.96 10.44
CA ARG A 96 -13.41 0.32 9.29
C ARG A 96 -12.34 -0.23 8.37
N ILE A 97 -12.46 -1.50 7.99
CA ILE A 97 -11.57 -2.18 7.05
C ILE A 97 -12.31 -2.33 5.73
N TRP A 98 -11.69 -1.85 4.67
CA TRP A 98 -12.17 -1.93 3.29
C TRP A 98 -11.25 -2.86 2.50
N GLY A 99 -11.79 -3.70 1.62
CA GLY A 99 -11.01 -4.53 0.72
C GLY A 99 -11.89 -5.47 -0.07
N SER A 100 -11.29 -6.18 -1.01
CA SER A 100 -12.00 -7.09 -1.89
C SER A 100 -12.10 -8.51 -1.29
N ARG A 101 -13.03 -9.28 -1.83
CA ARG A 101 -13.06 -10.75 -1.63
C ARG A 101 -11.87 -11.42 -2.34
N GLN A 102 -11.51 -12.61 -1.89
CA GLN A 102 -10.53 -13.46 -2.57
C GLN A 102 -11.24 -14.71 -3.08
N GLY A 103 -11.39 -14.82 -4.40
CA GLY A 103 -12.22 -15.88 -4.99
C GLY A 103 -13.63 -15.86 -4.43
N THR A 104 -14.06 -16.94 -3.75
CA THR A 104 -15.36 -17.06 -3.11
C THR A 104 -15.37 -16.59 -1.65
N THR A 105 -14.18 -16.35 -1.04
CA THR A 105 -14.05 -16.02 0.38
C THR A 105 -14.20 -14.51 0.58
N SER A 106 -15.13 -14.10 1.46
CA SER A 106 -15.31 -12.68 1.80
C SER A 106 -14.13 -12.15 2.62
N LEU A 107 -13.91 -10.84 2.57
CA LEU A 107 -12.89 -10.18 3.39
C LEU A 107 -13.07 -10.49 4.87
N GLU A 108 -14.29 -10.40 5.37
CA GLU A 108 -14.58 -10.69 6.78
C GLU A 108 -14.22 -12.13 7.17
N ALA A 109 -14.50 -13.10 6.30
CA ALA A 109 -14.15 -14.50 6.55
C ALA A 109 -12.63 -14.70 6.62
N ILE A 110 -11.85 -14.01 5.78
CA ILE A 110 -10.39 -14.04 5.82
C ILE A 110 -9.86 -13.47 7.14
N LEU A 111 -10.36 -12.32 7.57
CA LEU A 111 -9.96 -11.71 8.83
C LEU A 111 -10.33 -12.57 10.05
N ARG A 112 -11.48 -13.25 10.01
CA ARG A 112 -11.87 -14.23 11.04
C ARG A 112 -10.94 -15.43 11.08
N GLN A 113 -10.54 -15.96 9.92
CA GLN A 113 -9.55 -17.06 9.83
C GLN A 113 -8.19 -16.65 10.38
N GLN A 114 -7.73 -15.44 10.08
CA GLN A 114 -6.48 -14.91 10.62
C GLN A 114 -6.48 -14.79 12.15
N MET A 115 -7.63 -14.50 12.73
CA MET A 115 -7.83 -14.35 14.18
C MET A 115 -8.60 -15.54 14.79
N ASP A 116 -8.51 -16.71 14.16
CA ASP A 116 -9.08 -17.95 14.72
C ASP A 116 -8.33 -18.34 16.00
N PRO A 117 -9.03 -18.75 17.08
CA PRO A 117 -8.41 -19.14 18.36
C PRO A 117 -7.34 -20.23 18.26
N SER A 118 -7.32 -21.01 17.18
CA SER A 118 -6.25 -22.00 16.92
C SER A 118 -4.92 -21.37 16.55
N VAL A 119 -4.92 -20.12 16.04
CA VAL A 119 -3.70 -19.41 15.58
C VAL A 119 -3.50 -18.05 16.27
N PHE A 120 -4.55 -17.43 16.80
CA PHE A 120 -4.50 -16.18 17.54
C PHE A 120 -5.49 -16.19 18.71
N PRO A 121 -5.07 -15.84 19.95
CA PRO A 121 -5.88 -16.09 21.15
C PRO A 121 -7.14 -15.22 21.30
N ILE A 122 -7.24 -14.13 20.55
CA ILE A 122 -8.35 -13.17 20.62
C ILE A 122 -9.09 -13.17 19.29
N PRO A 123 -10.31 -13.72 19.20
CA PRO A 123 -11.07 -13.73 17.96
C PRO A 123 -11.56 -12.33 17.58
N LEU A 124 -11.85 -12.13 16.29
CA LEU A 124 -12.25 -10.84 15.74
C LEU A 124 -13.42 -10.20 16.48
N ASP A 125 -14.41 -11.01 16.93
CA ASP A 125 -15.60 -10.53 17.66
C ASP A 125 -15.32 -10.12 19.12
N ALA A 126 -14.16 -10.46 19.67
CA ALA A 126 -13.76 -10.09 21.02
C ALA A 126 -12.95 -8.78 21.08
N LEU A 127 -12.74 -8.12 19.95
CA LEU A 127 -12.09 -6.80 19.90
C LEU A 127 -12.95 -5.74 20.60
N SER A 128 -12.30 -4.86 21.37
CA SER A 128 -12.99 -3.83 22.16
C SER A 128 -13.41 -2.61 21.33
N ALA A 129 -12.72 -2.36 20.21
CA ALA A 129 -13.07 -1.29 19.29
C ALA A 129 -14.32 -1.66 18.46
N LYS A 130 -15.05 -0.65 18.00
CA LYS A 130 -16.10 -0.86 17.00
C LYS A 130 -15.44 -1.15 15.65
N LEU A 131 -15.42 -2.43 15.26
CA LEU A 131 -14.91 -2.86 13.96
C LEU A 131 -16.04 -2.98 12.94
N THR A 132 -15.79 -2.52 11.71
CA THR A 132 -16.68 -2.72 10.56
C THR A 132 -15.86 -3.19 9.38
N VAL A 133 -16.29 -4.25 8.71
CA VAL A 133 -15.66 -4.75 7.48
C VAL A 133 -16.57 -4.40 6.31
N GLN A 134 -15.98 -3.72 5.31
CA GLN A 134 -16.68 -3.26 4.11
C GLN A 134 -16.03 -3.87 2.86
N GLN A 135 -16.75 -4.74 2.19
CA GLN A 135 -16.29 -5.28 0.91
C GLN A 135 -16.43 -4.23 -0.19
N VAL A 136 -15.41 -4.12 -1.03
CA VAL A 136 -15.36 -3.22 -2.18
C VAL A 136 -14.94 -3.97 -3.45
N GLU A 137 -15.40 -3.44 -4.57
CA GLU A 137 -15.04 -3.87 -5.91
C GLU A 137 -14.41 -2.68 -6.67
N PRO A 138 -13.79 -2.90 -7.85
CA PRO A 138 -13.34 -1.79 -8.68
C PRO A 138 -14.45 -0.78 -8.93
N GLY A 139 -14.16 0.51 -8.71
CA GLY A 139 -15.15 1.60 -8.81
C GLY A 139 -14.79 2.79 -7.95
N GLU A 140 -15.79 3.65 -7.70
CA GLU A 140 -15.63 4.86 -6.88
C GLU A 140 -16.46 4.78 -5.61
N PHE A 141 -15.86 5.22 -4.49
CA PHE A 141 -16.51 5.33 -3.19
C PHE A 141 -15.84 6.44 -2.36
N THR A 142 -16.38 6.74 -1.20
CA THR A 142 -15.84 7.78 -0.32
C THR A 142 -15.33 7.17 0.98
N VAL A 143 -14.12 7.56 1.39
CA VAL A 143 -13.49 7.16 2.64
C VAL A 143 -13.00 8.42 3.36
N GLY A 144 -13.56 8.73 4.51
CA GLY A 144 -13.21 9.93 5.25
C GLY A 144 -13.37 11.21 4.40
N ALA A 145 -12.28 11.91 4.14
CA ALA A 145 -12.23 13.12 3.33
C ALA A 145 -11.87 12.87 1.85
N PHE A 146 -11.74 11.61 1.46
CA PHE A 146 -11.25 11.27 0.12
C PHE A 146 -12.31 10.58 -0.71
N ARG A 147 -12.44 11.01 -1.97
CA ARG A 147 -12.99 10.20 -3.04
C ARG A 147 -11.93 9.20 -3.44
N VAL A 148 -12.27 7.92 -3.33
CA VAL A 148 -11.38 6.80 -3.65
C VAL A 148 -11.86 6.14 -4.93
N ARG A 149 -10.96 5.97 -5.90
CA ARG A 149 -11.17 5.06 -7.02
C ARG A 149 -10.34 3.82 -6.79
N ALA A 150 -10.97 2.64 -6.96
CA ALA A 150 -10.30 1.35 -6.93
C ALA A 150 -10.21 0.77 -8.33
N MET A 151 -9.06 0.19 -8.68
CA MET A 151 -8.80 -0.47 -9.95
C MET A 151 -8.16 -1.83 -9.71
N ARG A 152 -8.56 -2.85 -10.49
CA ARG A 152 -7.94 -4.16 -10.43
C ARG A 152 -6.52 -4.12 -10.97
N LEU A 153 -5.59 -4.70 -10.22
CA LEU A 153 -4.17 -4.83 -10.56
C LEU A 153 -3.86 -6.24 -11.07
N ARG A 154 -2.67 -6.40 -11.63
CA ARG A 154 -2.13 -7.67 -12.12
C ARG A 154 -1.27 -8.33 -11.06
N HIS A 155 -1.92 -9.13 -10.23
CA HIS A 155 -1.30 -9.92 -9.17
C HIS A 155 -2.16 -11.16 -8.92
N PRO A 156 -1.61 -12.29 -8.44
CA PRO A 156 -2.41 -13.47 -8.10
C PRO A 156 -3.52 -13.15 -7.10
N GLY A 157 -4.73 -13.64 -7.35
CA GLY A 157 -5.92 -13.28 -6.56
C GLY A 157 -6.57 -11.97 -7.01
N THR A 158 -7.28 -11.31 -6.09
CA THR A 158 -7.94 -10.01 -6.34
C THR A 158 -7.18 -8.91 -5.63
N THR A 159 -6.41 -8.14 -6.37
CA THR A 159 -5.63 -7.00 -5.85
C THR A 159 -6.18 -5.70 -6.40
N LEU A 160 -6.33 -4.69 -5.54
CA LEU A 160 -6.84 -3.36 -5.87
C LEU A 160 -5.75 -2.29 -5.68
N GLY A 161 -5.54 -1.47 -6.70
CA GLY A 161 -4.87 -0.19 -6.56
C GLY A 161 -5.88 0.90 -6.19
N TYR A 162 -5.46 1.87 -5.39
CA TYR A 162 -6.30 2.95 -4.91
C TYR A 162 -5.77 4.31 -5.36
N ARG A 163 -6.65 5.15 -5.91
CA ARG A 163 -6.38 6.58 -6.10
C ARG A 163 -7.23 7.37 -5.11
N LEU A 164 -6.59 8.17 -4.28
CA LEU A 164 -7.20 9.04 -3.28
C LEU A 164 -7.16 10.48 -3.77
N THR A 165 -8.32 11.12 -3.85
CA THR A 165 -8.45 12.54 -4.21
C THR A 165 -9.27 13.24 -3.12
N PRO A 166 -8.80 14.35 -2.53
CA PRO A 166 -9.59 15.08 -1.54
C PRO A 166 -10.95 15.50 -2.12
N VAL A 167 -12.04 15.33 -1.37
CA VAL A 167 -13.40 15.69 -1.82
C VAL A 167 -13.50 17.18 -2.19
N VAL A 168 -12.75 18.03 -1.51
CA VAL A 168 -12.70 19.48 -1.78
C VAL A 168 -11.79 19.88 -2.93
N GLY A 169 -11.21 18.89 -3.64
CA GLY A 169 -10.20 19.12 -4.67
C GLY A 169 -8.78 19.29 -4.10
N GLY A 170 -7.79 19.32 -5.00
CA GLY A 170 -6.38 19.40 -4.65
C GLY A 170 -5.57 18.23 -5.21
N PRO A 171 -4.30 18.06 -4.77
CA PRO A 171 -3.44 16.99 -5.24
C PRO A 171 -4.05 15.62 -4.97
N SER A 172 -3.75 14.64 -5.79
CA SER A 172 -4.17 13.25 -5.61
C SER A 172 -2.96 12.34 -5.45
N MET A 173 -3.15 11.23 -4.74
CA MET A 173 -2.14 10.18 -4.67
C MET A 173 -2.71 8.85 -5.17
N ALA A 174 -1.83 7.96 -5.59
CA ALA A 174 -2.17 6.58 -5.90
C ALA A 174 -1.26 5.60 -5.16
N TYR A 175 -1.86 4.51 -4.70
CA TYR A 175 -1.19 3.38 -4.08
C TYR A 175 -1.44 2.15 -4.96
N VAL A 176 -0.37 1.66 -5.58
CA VAL A 176 -0.38 0.57 -6.56
C VAL A 176 0.75 -0.38 -6.17
N THR A 177 0.52 -1.17 -5.14
CA THR A 177 1.41 -2.25 -4.71
C THR A 177 1.02 -3.55 -5.39
N ASP A 178 1.93 -4.52 -5.45
CA ASP A 178 1.67 -5.86 -5.96
C ASP A 178 1.00 -5.83 -7.34
N ASN A 179 1.81 -5.47 -8.32
CA ASN A 179 1.31 -5.23 -9.66
C ASN A 179 2.37 -5.55 -10.72
N GLU A 180 2.10 -6.49 -11.59
CA GLU A 180 2.98 -6.85 -12.71
C GLU A 180 2.64 -6.01 -13.93
N LEU A 181 3.57 -5.15 -14.35
CA LEU A 181 3.42 -4.29 -15.53
C LEU A 181 3.80 -5.00 -16.82
N GLY A 182 4.70 -5.96 -16.74
CA GLY A 182 5.20 -6.74 -17.87
C GLY A 182 4.19 -7.75 -18.42
N SER A 183 4.63 -8.47 -19.44
CA SER A 183 3.91 -9.58 -20.04
C SER A 183 4.50 -10.89 -19.53
N GLY A 184 3.83 -11.59 -18.67
CA GLY A 184 4.36 -12.88 -18.16
C GLY A 184 3.33 -13.64 -17.36
N GLY A 185 2.55 -12.93 -16.56
CA GLY A 185 1.45 -13.49 -15.81
C GLY A 185 0.14 -13.57 -16.59
N HIS A 186 -0.66 -14.58 -16.26
CA HIS A 186 -2.03 -14.69 -16.75
C HIS A 186 -2.98 -14.08 -15.74
N TYR A 187 -3.38 -12.83 -15.97
CA TYR A 187 -4.29 -12.09 -15.11
C TYR A 187 -5.62 -11.86 -15.79
N ASP A 188 -6.70 -11.96 -15.04
CA ASP A 188 -8.05 -11.63 -15.49
C ASP A 188 -8.22 -10.10 -15.58
N THR A 189 -7.55 -9.50 -16.57
CA THR A 189 -7.62 -8.09 -16.88
C THR A 189 -7.87 -7.87 -18.38
N PRO A 190 -8.65 -6.83 -18.77
CA PRO A 190 -8.94 -6.57 -20.18
C PRO A 190 -7.66 -6.16 -20.95
N ALA A 191 -7.67 -6.31 -22.27
CA ALA A 191 -6.56 -5.89 -23.13
C ALA A 191 -6.23 -4.38 -23.01
N SER A 192 -7.22 -3.55 -22.63
CA SER A 192 -7.04 -2.11 -22.37
C SER A 192 -6.38 -1.80 -21.04
N TRP A 193 -6.18 -2.78 -20.16
CA TRP A 193 -5.76 -2.58 -18.77
C TRP A 193 -4.59 -1.61 -18.60
N ARG A 194 -3.54 -1.72 -19.41
CA ARG A 194 -2.38 -0.81 -19.34
C ARG A 194 -2.77 0.64 -19.63
N LYS A 195 -3.62 0.86 -20.65
CA LYS A 195 -4.16 2.18 -20.99
C LYS A 195 -5.03 2.73 -19.88
N ASP A 196 -5.86 1.87 -19.30
CA ASP A 196 -6.76 2.23 -18.20
C ASP A 196 -5.98 2.57 -16.93
N LEU A 197 -4.87 1.85 -16.65
CA LEU A 197 -3.97 2.15 -15.54
C LEU A 197 -3.27 3.51 -15.73
N VAL A 198 -2.78 3.82 -16.93
CA VAL A 198 -2.21 5.15 -17.22
C VAL A 198 -3.25 6.25 -17.01
N ALA A 199 -4.48 6.06 -17.49
CA ALA A 199 -5.57 7.01 -17.26
C ALA A 199 -5.99 7.12 -15.78
N PHE A 200 -5.97 6.01 -15.04
CA PHE A 200 -6.21 5.96 -13.60
C PHE A 200 -5.18 6.78 -12.82
N LEU A 201 -3.92 6.77 -13.26
CA LEU A 201 -2.79 7.46 -12.63
C LEU A 201 -2.57 8.87 -13.18
N ALA A 202 -3.34 9.31 -14.20
CA ALA A 202 -3.08 10.56 -14.89
C ALA A 202 -2.94 11.75 -13.91
N HIS A 203 -1.77 12.39 -13.97
CA HIS A 203 -1.42 13.58 -13.21
C HIS A 203 -1.58 13.49 -11.69
N VAL A 204 -1.41 12.30 -11.10
CA VAL A 204 -1.34 12.19 -9.63
C VAL A 204 -0.05 12.86 -9.13
N GLU A 205 -0.15 13.54 -7.99
CA GLU A 205 0.99 14.19 -7.34
C GLU A 205 1.98 13.15 -6.82
N LEU A 206 1.49 12.07 -6.21
CA LEU A 206 2.29 11.01 -5.62
C LEU A 206 1.79 9.65 -6.10
N LEU A 207 2.68 8.86 -6.69
CA LEU A 207 2.48 7.44 -6.97
C LEU A 207 3.39 6.61 -6.06
N ILE A 208 2.80 5.77 -5.23
CA ILE A 208 3.50 4.70 -4.52
C ILE A 208 3.29 3.43 -5.35
N HIS A 209 4.35 2.86 -5.90
CA HIS A 209 4.26 1.72 -6.82
C HIS A 209 5.23 0.61 -6.47
N ASP A 210 4.77 -0.61 -6.65
CA ASP A 210 5.61 -1.81 -6.63
C ASP A 210 6.86 -1.62 -7.51
N ALA A 211 7.99 -1.94 -6.96
CA ALA A 211 9.27 -1.89 -7.65
C ALA A 211 10.22 -2.94 -7.05
N MET A 212 9.68 -4.15 -6.87
CA MET A 212 10.32 -5.24 -6.14
C MET A 212 11.61 -5.68 -6.80
N TYR A 213 11.64 -5.75 -8.13
CA TYR A 213 12.70 -6.40 -8.87
C TYR A 213 13.56 -5.47 -9.73
N THR A 214 14.79 -5.93 -9.98
CA THR A 214 15.56 -5.53 -11.15
C THR A 214 15.08 -6.28 -12.40
N PRO A 215 15.39 -5.85 -13.64
CA PRO A 215 15.02 -6.59 -14.84
C PRO A 215 15.53 -8.03 -14.88
N GLN A 216 16.72 -8.27 -14.34
CA GLN A 216 17.34 -9.60 -14.30
C GLN A 216 16.59 -10.54 -13.37
N GLU A 217 16.17 -10.05 -12.21
CA GLU A 217 15.39 -10.82 -11.23
C GLU A 217 13.99 -11.14 -11.75
N LEU A 218 13.34 -10.18 -12.43
CA LEU A 218 12.00 -10.40 -12.98
C LEU A 218 11.95 -11.57 -13.97
N GLU A 219 13.03 -11.86 -14.70
CA GLU A 219 13.06 -12.97 -15.64
C GLU A 219 12.71 -14.31 -14.98
N GLN A 220 13.09 -14.50 -13.72
CA GLN A 220 12.83 -15.70 -12.93
C GLN A 220 11.52 -15.62 -12.13
N HIS A 221 10.92 -14.43 -12.01
CA HIS A 221 9.74 -14.16 -11.19
C HIS A 221 8.52 -13.69 -11.99
N ARG A 222 8.52 -13.89 -13.32
CA ARG A 222 7.36 -13.57 -14.17
C ARG A 222 6.12 -14.34 -13.72
N GLY A 223 5.00 -13.63 -13.61
CA GLY A 223 3.76 -14.21 -13.12
C GLY A 223 3.60 -14.20 -11.60
N TRP A 224 4.57 -13.65 -10.87
CA TRP A 224 4.47 -13.48 -9.42
C TRP A 224 3.70 -12.22 -9.00
N GLY A 225 3.45 -11.33 -9.96
CA GLY A 225 2.60 -10.16 -9.72
C GLY A 225 3.34 -8.91 -9.27
N HIS A 226 4.62 -8.77 -9.64
CA HIS A 226 5.46 -7.64 -9.26
C HIS A 226 6.16 -7.00 -10.45
N SER A 227 6.63 -5.77 -10.27
CA SER A 227 7.27 -4.97 -11.31
C SER A 227 8.74 -4.70 -11.01
N THR A 228 9.44 -4.29 -12.07
CA THR A 228 10.76 -3.69 -11.93
C THR A 228 10.67 -2.19 -11.68
N PHE A 229 11.73 -1.62 -11.09
CA PHE A 229 11.82 -0.17 -10.93
C PHE A 229 11.79 0.58 -12.28
N GLN A 230 12.31 0.00 -13.38
CA GLN A 230 12.26 0.61 -14.72
C GLN A 230 10.83 0.68 -15.26
N GLU A 231 10.04 -0.37 -15.06
CA GLU A 231 8.64 -0.40 -15.45
C GLU A 231 7.82 0.63 -14.66
N ALA A 232 8.08 0.76 -13.35
CA ALA A 232 7.45 1.77 -12.49
C ALA A 232 7.79 3.20 -12.96
N VAL A 233 9.05 3.49 -13.29
CA VAL A 233 9.50 4.78 -13.86
C VAL A 233 8.81 5.06 -15.19
N THR A 234 8.72 4.05 -16.06
CA THR A 234 8.05 4.17 -17.36
C THR A 234 6.58 4.50 -17.19
N LEU A 235 5.88 3.78 -16.30
CA LEU A 235 4.47 4.03 -15.98
C LEU A 235 4.25 5.45 -15.44
N ALA A 236 5.10 5.90 -14.52
CA ALA A 236 5.02 7.22 -13.93
C ALA A 236 5.19 8.33 -15.00
N ALA A 237 6.14 8.14 -15.93
CA ALA A 237 6.35 9.07 -17.05
C ALA A 237 5.15 9.10 -18.00
N ASP A 238 4.63 7.93 -18.41
CA ASP A 238 3.45 7.80 -19.28
C ASP A 238 2.22 8.49 -18.71
N ALA A 239 2.05 8.41 -17.38
CA ALA A 239 0.89 8.98 -16.67
C ALA A 239 1.09 10.46 -16.24
N GLY A 240 2.27 11.03 -16.45
CA GLY A 240 2.57 12.40 -16.02
C GLY A 240 2.59 12.60 -14.51
N VAL A 241 3.02 11.56 -13.77
CA VAL A 241 3.17 11.56 -12.31
C VAL A 241 4.27 12.54 -11.90
N GLN A 242 4.06 13.28 -10.79
CA GLN A 242 5.05 14.25 -10.33
C GLN A 242 6.11 13.61 -9.41
N ARG A 243 5.68 12.75 -8.48
CA ARG A 243 6.56 12.04 -7.54
C ARG A 243 6.27 10.55 -7.57
N LEU A 244 7.31 9.74 -7.78
CA LEU A 244 7.26 8.27 -7.73
C LEU A 244 7.99 7.78 -6.49
N VAL A 245 7.33 6.92 -5.70
CA VAL A 245 7.95 6.18 -4.60
C VAL A 245 8.02 4.70 -4.98
N LEU A 246 9.24 4.19 -5.09
CA LEU A 246 9.51 2.77 -5.23
C LEU A 246 9.16 2.08 -3.91
N PHE A 247 8.29 1.09 -3.95
CA PHE A 247 7.71 0.45 -2.79
C PHE A 247 7.78 -1.08 -2.91
N HIS A 248 7.48 -1.78 -1.82
CA HIS A 248 7.42 -3.23 -1.78
C HIS A 248 8.78 -3.87 -2.08
N HIS A 249 9.81 -3.44 -1.30
CA HIS A 249 11.19 -3.90 -1.50
C HIS A 249 11.32 -5.41 -1.29
N GLU A 250 12.06 -6.07 -2.19
CA GLU A 250 12.36 -7.50 -2.12
C GLU A 250 12.98 -7.87 -0.77
N PRO A 251 12.53 -8.95 -0.10
CA PRO A 251 13.10 -9.40 1.17
C PRO A 251 14.62 -9.58 1.17
N GLU A 252 15.18 -10.09 0.09
CA GLU A 252 16.62 -10.34 -0.05
C GLU A 252 17.43 -9.06 -0.34
N HIS A 253 16.78 -7.93 -0.69
CA HIS A 253 17.48 -6.68 -0.94
C HIS A 253 17.84 -5.97 0.38
N GLY A 254 19.13 -5.77 0.59
CA GLY A 254 19.62 -4.90 1.65
C GLY A 254 19.49 -3.40 1.29
N ASP A 255 19.86 -2.55 2.24
CA ASP A 255 19.84 -1.09 2.06
C ASP A 255 20.69 -0.63 0.85
N ALA A 256 21.82 -1.30 0.58
CA ALA A 256 22.70 -0.99 -0.55
C ALA A 256 22.06 -1.35 -1.90
N ASP A 257 21.28 -2.44 -1.97
CA ASP A 257 20.59 -2.86 -3.19
C ASP A 257 19.48 -1.87 -3.53
N VAL A 258 18.70 -1.43 -2.53
CA VAL A 258 17.67 -0.40 -2.71
C VAL A 258 18.29 0.93 -3.16
N ASP A 259 19.46 1.33 -2.64
CA ASP A 259 20.21 2.52 -3.11
C ASP A 259 20.60 2.39 -4.58
N GLY A 260 21.10 1.22 -4.97
CA GLY A 260 21.47 0.92 -6.34
C GLY A 260 20.27 1.05 -7.30
N MET A 261 19.14 0.45 -6.91
CA MET A 261 17.88 0.53 -7.66
C MET A 261 17.37 1.98 -7.77
N LEU A 262 17.38 2.72 -6.66
CA LEU A 262 16.97 4.13 -6.63
C LEU A 262 17.85 5.00 -7.55
N THR A 263 19.16 4.78 -7.50
CA THR A 263 20.12 5.50 -8.36
C THR A 263 19.86 5.21 -9.84
N ALA A 264 19.61 3.96 -10.19
CA ALA A 264 19.27 3.54 -11.54
C ALA A 264 17.91 4.10 -11.99
N ALA A 265 16.90 4.07 -11.12
CA ALA A 265 15.58 4.63 -11.38
C ALA A 265 15.63 6.15 -11.66
N ARG A 266 16.40 6.90 -10.88
CA ARG A 266 16.61 8.34 -11.09
C ARG A 266 17.30 8.64 -12.42
N ARG A 267 18.30 7.84 -12.80
CA ARG A 267 18.96 7.96 -14.10
C ARG A 267 18.01 7.69 -15.25
N GLU A 268 17.17 6.66 -15.14
CA GLU A 268 16.14 6.33 -16.13
C GLU A 268 15.11 7.46 -16.27
N ALA A 269 14.60 8.00 -15.16
CA ALA A 269 13.65 9.12 -15.14
C ALA A 269 14.24 10.36 -15.84
N ASN A 270 15.49 10.71 -15.54
CA ASN A 270 16.19 11.84 -16.15
C ASN A 270 16.37 11.66 -17.66
N ALA A 271 16.70 10.45 -18.12
CA ALA A 271 16.87 10.14 -19.54
C ALA A 271 15.58 10.32 -20.35
N ARG A 272 14.42 10.23 -19.71
CA ARG A 272 13.10 10.44 -20.35
C ARG A 272 12.71 11.91 -20.48
N GLY A 273 13.51 12.85 -19.98
CA GLY A 273 13.28 14.31 -20.11
C GLY A 273 12.06 14.84 -19.34
N LYS A 274 11.43 14.01 -18.52
CA LYS A 274 10.35 14.38 -17.57
C LYS A 274 10.63 13.63 -16.28
N PRO A 275 11.53 14.12 -15.44
CA PRO A 275 11.77 13.47 -14.17
C PRO A 275 10.57 13.69 -13.26
N ALA A 276 9.79 12.62 -13.01
CA ALA A 276 9.15 12.50 -11.74
C ALA A 276 10.25 12.52 -10.67
N GLU A 277 10.04 13.22 -9.58
CA GLU A 277 10.92 13.03 -8.43
C GLU A 277 10.83 11.55 -8.04
N VAL A 278 11.96 10.83 -8.03
CA VAL A 278 12.00 9.41 -7.70
C VAL A 278 12.65 9.22 -6.34
N MET A 279 11.96 8.53 -5.46
CA MET A 279 12.42 8.14 -4.13
C MET A 279 12.11 6.67 -3.85
N ALA A 280 12.79 6.06 -2.90
CA ALA A 280 12.46 4.75 -2.38
C ALA A 280 11.75 4.92 -1.03
N ALA A 281 10.72 4.12 -0.80
CA ALA A 281 10.01 4.14 0.46
C ALA A 281 10.95 3.75 1.61
N GLN A 282 10.89 4.52 2.69
CA GLN A 282 11.69 4.29 3.88
C GLN A 282 10.79 4.43 5.11
N GLU A 283 10.85 3.46 6.02
CA GLU A 283 10.08 3.50 7.27
C GLU A 283 10.38 4.77 8.07
N GLY A 284 9.34 5.36 8.65
CA GLY A 284 9.43 6.60 9.41
C GLY A 284 9.44 7.88 8.57
N THR A 285 9.66 7.79 7.24
CA THR A 285 9.62 8.97 6.37
C THR A 285 8.19 9.45 6.17
N THR A 286 8.03 10.77 6.24
CA THR A 286 6.75 11.46 6.02
C THR A 286 6.86 12.44 4.86
N LEU A 287 5.96 12.33 3.90
CA LEU A 287 5.83 13.25 2.76
C LEU A 287 4.63 14.17 2.98
N THR A 288 4.76 15.41 2.53
CA THR A 288 3.65 16.39 2.45
C THR A 288 3.19 16.51 1.00
N LEU A 289 1.87 16.56 0.78
CA LEU A 289 1.22 16.75 -0.52
C LEU A 289 0.52 18.11 -0.57
#